data_0c67fb6e6e3980a243519a797dc82af7
#
_entry.id   0c67fb6e6e3980a243519a797dc82af7
#
_cell.length_a   1.000
_cell.length_b   1.000
_cell.length_c   1.000
_cell.angle_alpha   90.00
_cell.angle_beta   90.00
_cell.angle_gamma   90.00
#
_symmetry.space_group_name_H-M   'P 1'
#
loop_
_entity.id
_entity.type
_entity.pdbx_description
1 polymer ?
#
loop_
_entity_poly.entity_id
_entity_poly.type
_entity_poly.pdbx_seq_one_letter_code
_entity_poly.pdbx_strand_id
1 'polypeptide(L)'
;MSDQFEVSGTNTAALFTMKLHRGDGMALVAMNWKKGKPPQDFVGFAIEYKEPNGDKFFALKNRLAFAGMDGSVNPNQLSTRLSPIQKFRWVHFPRNAELAGDFTYTVTPVFMNAKDELSYGEPQQAAIQLRRETYPGKLNVTFTRGFVSSQAFVDKYGADAIPKLLPANADGGLDFVPTLPNAQDALAWMGFEARSAILEVLDQAIADKNARVRLVVYDFNLPELLSRLKQLKGRLKMIIDDSGTHKPKTSAETQAFDQLNTLLGAANIKRQHMGNLQHNKMIVVDGPKAQAAVVGSTNHSWRGFYVQNNNAIILRGKSPVKICMQAFDDYQAHDDVAGFSKTTSANWNDLGLGGIDARIDFSPRSAKNAVLKTIGDDVGKTTSSLFFSLAFLYQTPGPMQDAIKKLQADDQIFSYGISDHPVKGLDVAKPNGKVVLVSPKELSKNLPQPFKAEPTGGGGVRMHHKFVVIDFDKPTARVYMGSFNFSGAADTSNGENLLLMRDRRIAVSYMIEAVRIFDHYEFRIVQADAKQAKKTLQLKKPPRKPAEKAWFEEDYVNARKIRDRELFS
;
A
#
# COMPACT_ATOMS: atom_id res chain seq x y z
N MET A 1 -16.56 -22.76 6.80
CA MET A 1 -16.57 -21.70 5.76
C MET A 1 -15.17 -21.62 5.20
N SER A 2 -15.01 -21.72 3.89
CA SER A 2 -13.70 -21.70 3.26
C SER A 2 -13.09 -20.31 3.42
N ASP A 3 -11.86 -20.25 3.90
CA ASP A 3 -11.05 -19.03 4.04
C ASP A 3 -10.54 -18.58 2.66
N GLN A 4 -11.48 -18.25 1.76
CA GLN A 4 -11.18 -17.88 0.38
C GLN A 4 -10.76 -16.42 0.31
N PHE A 5 -9.62 -16.16 -0.31
CA PHE A 5 -9.15 -14.80 -0.62
C PHE A 5 -9.50 -14.38 -2.06
N GLU A 6 -10.08 -15.28 -2.85
CA GLU A 6 -10.62 -15.07 -4.19
C GLU A 6 -11.96 -15.81 -4.30
N VAL A 7 -13.00 -15.15 -4.82
CA VAL A 7 -14.34 -15.72 -5.00
C VAL A 7 -14.91 -15.24 -6.32
N SER A 8 -15.47 -16.16 -7.10
CA SER A 8 -16.13 -15.85 -8.37
C SER A 8 -17.65 -15.85 -8.26
N GLY A 9 -18.29 -15.00 -9.05
CA GLY A 9 -19.73 -15.04 -9.26
C GLY A 9 -20.15 -16.30 -10.05
N THR A 10 -21.32 -16.83 -9.75
CA THR A 10 -21.79 -18.11 -10.29
C THR A 10 -23.01 -18.01 -11.22
N ASN A 11 -23.55 -16.80 -11.47
CA ASN A 11 -24.69 -16.63 -12.34
C ASN A 11 -24.32 -16.95 -13.81
N THR A 12 -24.81 -18.07 -14.33
CA THR A 12 -24.56 -18.51 -15.71
C THR A 12 -25.28 -17.66 -16.74
N ALA A 13 -26.42 -17.03 -16.39
CA ALA A 13 -27.20 -16.16 -17.28
C ALA A 13 -26.55 -14.79 -17.51
N ALA A 14 -25.69 -14.33 -16.59
CA ALA A 14 -24.98 -13.07 -16.75
C ALA A 14 -24.00 -13.13 -17.93
N LEU A 15 -23.92 -12.04 -18.71
CA LEU A 15 -23.09 -11.94 -19.93
C LEU A 15 -21.59 -11.77 -19.63
N PHE A 16 -21.22 -11.61 -18.37
CA PHE A 16 -19.85 -11.38 -17.92
C PHE A 16 -19.50 -12.27 -16.72
N THR A 17 -18.20 -12.46 -16.48
CA THR A 17 -17.67 -13.07 -15.25
C THR A 17 -17.40 -12.00 -14.23
N MET A 18 -17.48 -12.34 -12.95
CA MET A 18 -17.07 -11.50 -11.84
C MET A 18 -16.16 -12.31 -10.90
N LYS A 19 -15.08 -11.68 -10.46
CA LYS A 19 -14.17 -12.23 -9.45
C LYS A 19 -13.84 -11.18 -8.40
N LEU A 20 -13.92 -11.57 -7.15
CA LEU A 20 -13.50 -10.76 -6.01
C LEU A 20 -12.13 -11.23 -5.54
N HIS A 21 -11.24 -10.29 -5.26
CA HIS A 21 -9.96 -10.54 -4.61
C HIS A 21 -9.90 -9.74 -3.31
N ARG A 22 -9.44 -10.35 -2.23
CA ARG A 22 -9.31 -9.72 -0.93
C ARG A 22 -7.94 -9.05 -0.76
N GLY A 23 -7.95 -7.75 -0.48
CA GLY A 23 -6.80 -7.00 0.04
C GLY A 23 -6.92 -6.74 1.54
N ASP A 24 -6.07 -5.87 2.06
CA ASP A 24 -6.13 -5.37 3.42
C ASP A 24 -7.28 -4.36 3.55
N GLY A 25 -8.37 -4.77 4.24
CA GLY A 25 -9.57 -3.96 4.41
C GLY A 25 -10.25 -3.52 3.12
N MET A 26 -9.97 -4.17 1.97
CA MET A 26 -10.48 -3.80 0.66
C MET A 26 -10.74 -5.02 -0.24
N ALA A 27 -11.60 -4.82 -1.23
CA ALA A 27 -11.85 -5.80 -2.29
C ALA A 27 -11.52 -5.23 -3.67
N LEU A 28 -10.85 -6.00 -4.50
CA LEU A 28 -10.80 -5.78 -5.94
C LEU A 28 -11.94 -6.55 -6.58
N VAL A 29 -12.84 -5.84 -7.25
CA VAL A 29 -13.93 -6.40 -8.06
C VAL A 29 -13.46 -6.39 -9.51
N ALA A 30 -13.27 -7.56 -10.10
CA ALA A 30 -12.86 -7.73 -11.50
C ALA A 30 -14.01 -8.30 -12.33
N MET A 31 -14.17 -7.80 -13.55
CA MET A 31 -15.22 -8.20 -14.51
C MET A 31 -14.60 -8.50 -15.86
N ASN A 32 -15.14 -9.50 -16.58
CA ASN A 32 -14.75 -9.77 -17.94
C ASN A 32 -15.97 -10.25 -18.75
N TRP A 33 -16.11 -9.78 -19.99
CA TRP A 33 -17.20 -10.21 -20.86
C TRP A 33 -16.98 -11.65 -21.32
N LYS A 34 -18.00 -12.51 -21.22
CA LYS A 34 -17.85 -13.95 -21.47
C LYS A 34 -17.59 -14.30 -22.95
N LYS A 35 -18.22 -13.58 -23.88
CA LYS A 35 -18.13 -13.88 -25.32
C LYS A 35 -17.92 -12.61 -26.12
N GLY A 36 -16.86 -12.53 -26.89
CA GLY A 36 -16.57 -11.39 -27.76
C GLY A 36 -16.42 -10.08 -27.01
N LYS A 37 -17.01 -9.01 -27.56
CA LYS A 37 -17.06 -7.67 -26.95
C LYS A 37 -18.44 -7.39 -26.40
N PRO A 38 -18.58 -6.44 -25.43
CA PRO A 38 -19.87 -5.89 -25.08
C PRO A 38 -20.59 -5.27 -26.28
N PRO A 39 -21.94 -5.21 -26.30
CA PRO A 39 -22.68 -4.48 -27.32
C PRO A 39 -22.43 -2.97 -27.21
N GLN A 40 -22.70 -2.22 -28.28
CA GLN A 40 -22.36 -0.79 -28.40
C GLN A 40 -23.09 0.10 -27.38
N ASP A 41 -24.25 -0.32 -26.92
CA ASP A 41 -25.06 0.37 -25.91
C ASP A 41 -24.63 0.08 -24.46
N PHE A 42 -23.63 -0.78 -24.26
CA PHE A 42 -23.08 -1.06 -22.93
C PHE A 42 -22.28 0.15 -22.42
N VAL A 43 -22.70 0.71 -21.28
CA VAL A 43 -22.10 1.92 -20.71
C VAL A 43 -21.35 1.71 -19.40
N GLY A 44 -21.22 0.47 -18.94
CA GLY A 44 -20.41 0.12 -17.77
C GLY A 44 -21.12 -0.74 -16.75
N PHE A 45 -20.55 -0.84 -15.55
CA PHE A 45 -21.06 -1.68 -14.49
C PHE A 45 -21.57 -0.86 -13.29
N ALA A 46 -22.77 -1.15 -12.83
CA ALA A 46 -23.25 -0.75 -11.51
C ALA A 46 -22.70 -1.73 -10.47
N ILE A 47 -22.02 -1.23 -9.45
CA ILE A 47 -21.46 -2.02 -8.36
C ILE A 47 -22.15 -1.61 -7.07
N GLU A 48 -22.66 -2.60 -6.36
CA GLU A 48 -23.29 -2.44 -5.06
C GLU A 48 -22.68 -3.44 -4.08
N TYR A 49 -22.67 -3.10 -2.79
CA TYR A 49 -22.21 -4.01 -1.75
C TYR A 49 -23.16 -4.01 -0.55
N LYS A 50 -23.15 -5.11 0.16
CA LYS A 50 -23.85 -5.29 1.42
C LYS A 50 -22.86 -5.73 2.49
N GLU A 51 -22.91 -5.08 3.65
CA GLU A 51 -22.07 -5.41 4.82
C GLU A 51 -22.54 -6.72 5.47
N PRO A 52 -21.66 -7.42 6.21
CA PRO A 52 -22.05 -8.56 7.02
C PRO A 52 -23.22 -8.20 7.96
N ASN A 53 -24.20 -9.11 8.05
CA ASN A 53 -25.40 -8.93 8.88
C ASN A 53 -26.29 -7.71 8.53
N GLY A 54 -26.00 -7.03 7.41
CA GLY A 54 -26.84 -5.94 6.91
C GLY A 54 -27.91 -6.42 5.93
N ASP A 55 -29.03 -5.71 5.84
CA ASP A 55 -30.14 -6.04 4.93
C ASP A 55 -30.10 -5.22 3.63
N LYS A 56 -29.34 -4.14 3.61
CA LYS A 56 -29.34 -3.17 2.49
C LYS A 56 -28.09 -3.28 1.65
N PHE A 57 -28.28 -3.17 0.33
CA PHE A 57 -27.22 -2.91 -0.61
C PHE A 57 -26.97 -1.40 -0.75
N PHE A 58 -25.70 -1.03 -0.78
CA PHE A 58 -25.23 0.33 -1.00
C PHE A 58 -24.55 0.41 -2.35
N ALA A 59 -25.08 1.25 -3.25
CA ALA A 59 -24.41 1.52 -4.51
C ALA A 59 -23.10 2.28 -4.27
N LEU A 60 -22.02 1.85 -4.93
CA LEU A 60 -20.79 2.61 -4.92
C LEU A 60 -20.99 3.95 -5.62
N LYS A 61 -20.10 4.90 -5.33
CA LYS A 61 -20.06 6.18 -6.03
C LYS A 61 -18.94 6.19 -7.06
N ASN A 62 -19.26 6.58 -8.29
CA ASN A 62 -18.27 6.88 -9.30
C ASN A 62 -17.64 8.26 -9.04
N ARG A 63 -16.52 8.54 -9.69
CA ARG A 63 -15.86 9.86 -9.72
C ARG A 63 -16.37 10.75 -10.85
N LEU A 64 -17.03 10.16 -11.85
CA LEU A 64 -17.54 10.80 -13.07
C LEU A 64 -19.02 10.48 -13.25
N ALA A 65 -19.74 11.39 -13.90
CA ALA A 65 -21.12 11.19 -14.35
C ALA A 65 -21.21 11.42 -15.86
N PHE A 66 -22.34 11.05 -16.46
CA PHE A 66 -22.68 11.47 -17.82
C PHE A 66 -22.95 12.97 -17.85
N ALA A 67 -22.60 13.62 -18.96
CA ALA A 67 -22.97 15.02 -19.17
C ALA A 67 -24.50 15.17 -19.31
N GLY A 68 -25.03 16.23 -18.71
CA GLY A 68 -26.40 16.70 -18.98
C GLY A 68 -26.57 17.28 -20.40
N MET A 69 -27.77 17.71 -20.75
CA MET A 69 -28.04 18.33 -22.06
C MET A 69 -27.26 19.63 -22.28
N ASP A 70 -26.94 20.35 -21.20
CA ASP A 70 -26.11 21.57 -21.19
C ASP A 70 -24.61 21.30 -21.14
N GLY A 71 -24.19 20.01 -21.15
CA GLY A 71 -22.79 19.58 -21.00
C GLY A 71 -22.27 19.60 -19.56
N SER A 72 -23.09 20.02 -18.60
CA SER A 72 -22.71 19.96 -17.17
C SER A 72 -22.74 18.53 -16.62
N VAL A 73 -21.96 18.27 -15.57
CA VAL A 73 -21.98 17.00 -14.83
C VAL A 73 -22.70 17.21 -13.49
N ASN A 74 -23.78 16.47 -13.28
CA ASN A 74 -24.51 16.55 -12.02
C ASN A 74 -23.84 15.69 -10.93
N PRO A 75 -23.25 16.29 -9.89
CA PRO A 75 -22.58 15.55 -8.81
C PRO A 75 -23.52 14.68 -7.97
N ASN A 76 -24.83 14.94 -8.00
CA ASN A 76 -25.83 14.12 -7.31
C ASN A 76 -26.10 12.78 -8.02
N GLN A 77 -25.65 12.61 -9.25
CA GLN A 77 -25.82 11.40 -10.06
C GLN A 77 -24.61 10.45 -10.03
N LEU A 78 -23.76 10.53 -9.02
CA LEU A 78 -22.54 9.72 -8.93
C LEU A 78 -22.75 8.27 -8.46
N SER A 79 -23.97 7.86 -8.09
CA SER A 79 -24.27 6.44 -7.84
C SER A 79 -23.92 5.61 -9.07
N THR A 80 -23.25 4.47 -8.89
CA THR A 80 -22.88 3.58 -10.01
C THR A 80 -24.09 3.04 -10.79
N ARG A 81 -25.27 3.10 -10.23
CA ARG A 81 -26.51 2.82 -10.98
C ARG A 81 -26.81 3.87 -12.03
N LEU A 82 -26.52 5.13 -11.76
CA LEU A 82 -26.75 6.25 -12.69
C LEU A 82 -25.47 6.64 -13.46
N SER A 83 -24.34 6.37 -12.87
CA SER A 83 -23.00 6.66 -13.40
C SER A 83 -22.13 5.42 -13.31
N PRO A 84 -22.30 4.44 -14.20
CA PRO A 84 -21.66 3.13 -14.13
C PRO A 84 -20.13 3.24 -14.25
N ILE A 85 -19.44 2.28 -13.67
CA ILE A 85 -17.99 2.16 -13.75
C ILE A 85 -17.60 1.74 -15.17
N GLN A 86 -16.86 2.58 -15.89
CA GLN A 86 -16.30 2.33 -17.22
C GLN A 86 -14.87 1.80 -17.10
N LYS A 87 -14.70 0.72 -16.36
CA LYS A 87 -13.49 -0.10 -16.22
C LYS A 87 -13.90 -1.54 -15.96
N PHE A 88 -13.01 -2.50 -16.28
CA PHE A 88 -13.24 -3.92 -16.02
C PHE A 88 -12.75 -4.37 -14.64
N ARG A 89 -12.28 -3.45 -13.80
CA ARG A 89 -11.94 -3.69 -12.40
C ARG A 89 -12.13 -2.43 -11.56
N TRP A 90 -12.41 -2.64 -10.27
CA TRP A 90 -12.57 -1.55 -9.32
C TRP A 90 -12.12 -1.98 -7.93
N VAL A 91 -11.26 -1.18 -7.29
CA VAL A 91 -10.89 -1.39 -5.88
C VAL A 91 -11.86 -0.62 -4.99
N HIS A 92 -12.48 -1.34 -4.07
CA HIS A 92 -13.43 -0.78 -3.12
C HIS A 92 -12.96 -0.93 -1.68
N PHE A 93 -13.10 0.13 -0.92
CA PHE A 93 -12.94 0.17 0.54
C PHE A 93 -14.32 0.27 1.16
N PRO A 94 -14.89 -0.81 1.70
CA PRO A 94 -16.14 -0.72 2.44
C PRO A 94 -15.96 0.10 3.71
N ARG A 95 -17.05 0.72 4.16
CA ARG A 95 -17.02 1.66 5.29
C ARG A 95 -16.57 0.97 6.59
N ASN A 96 -17.02 -0.26 6.80
CA ASN A 96 -16.81 -1.04 8.03
C ASN A 96 -16.10 -2.37 7.67
N ALA A 97 -14.91 -2.29 7.05
CA ALA A 97 -14.16 -3.45 6.56
C ALA A 97 -13.76 -4.44 7.67
N GLU A 98 -13.74 -3.96 8.93
CA GLU A 98 -13.43 -4.76 10.13
C GLU A 98 -14.56 -5.68 10.59
N LEU A 99 -15.77 -5.53 10.06
CA LEU A 99 -16.89 -6.39 10.43
C LEU A 99 -16.61 -7.85 10.07
N ALA A 100 -16.87 -8.73 11.03
CA ALA A 100 -16.77 -10.17 10.83
C ALA A 100 -17.94 -10.67 9.96
N GLY A 101 -17.63 -11.51 8.98
CA GLY A 101 -18.61 -12.10 8.08
C GLY A 101 -18.39 -11.74 6.61
N ASP A 102 -19.35 -12.06 5.79
CA ASP A 102 -19.25 -11.96 4.34
C ASP A 102 -19.80 -10.60 3.84
N PHE A 103 -18.94 -9.85 3.15
CA PHE A 103 -19.34 -8.71 2.32
C PHE A 103 -19.84 -9.24 0.98
N THR A 104 -21.10 -8.98 0.66
CA THR A 104 -21.69 -9.40 -0.61
C THR A 104 -21.61 -8.29 -1.62
N TYR A 105 -21.03 -8.56 -2.79
CA TYR A 105 -20.98 -7.64 -3.91
C TYR A 105 -21.92 -8.09 -5.01
N THR A 106 -22.68 -7.15 -5.56
CA THR A 106 -23.51 -7.33 -6.76
C THR A 106 -23.01 -6.39 -7.84
N VAL A 107 -22.74 -6.94 -9.01
CA VAL A 107 -22.34 -6.19 -10.20
C VAL A 107 -23.37 -6.41 -11.28
N THR A 108 -23.92 -5.32 -11.83
CA THR A 108 -24.96 -5.30 -12.85
C THR A 108 -24.46 -4.57 -14.09
N PRO A 109 -24.53 -5.15 -15.30
CA PRO A 109 -24.17 -4.43 -16.51
C PRO A 109 -25.25 -3.40 -16.84
N VAL A 110 -24.82 -2.21 -17.24
CA VAL A 110 -25.72 -1.07 -17.54
C VAL A 110 -25.64 -0.75 -19.02
N PHE A 111 -26.79 -0.57 -19.64
CA PHE A 111 -26.95 -0.21 -21.05
C PHE A 111 -27.66 1.12 -21.17
N MET A 112 -27.46 1.82 -22.29
CA MET A 112 -28.09 3.12 -22.56
C MET A 112 -28.65 3.14 -23.98
N ASN A 113 -29.95 3.36 -24.11
CA ASN A 113 -30.61 3.45 -25.42
C ASN A 113 -30.37 4.81 -26.13
N ALA A 114 -30.96 4.96 -27.30
CA ALA A 114 -30.83 6.17 -28.12
C ALA A 114 -31.40 7.45 -27.46
N LYS A 115 -32.29 7.30 -26.47
CA LYS A 115 -32.90 8.41 -25.72
C LYS A 115 -32.15 8.73 -24.42
N ASP A 116 -30.95 8.14 -24.20
CA ASP A 116 -30.18 8.24 -22.99
C ASP A 116 -30.85 7.60 -21.74
N GLU A 117 -31.80 6.68 -21.94
CA GLU A 117 -32.43 5.94 -20.85
C GLU A 117 -31.60 4.71 -20.50
N LEU A 118 -31.39 4.50 -19.19
CA LEU A 118 -30.63 3.37 -18.67
C LEU A 118 -31.47 2.11 -18.51
N SER A 119 -30.89 0.97 -18.83
CA SER A 119 -31.44 -0.36 -18.54
C SER A 119 -30.35 -1.26 -17.95
N TYR A 120 -30.78 -2.34 -17.29
CA TYR A 120 -29.89 -3.19 -16.49
C TYR A 120 -30.04 -4.65 -16.92
N GLY A 121 -28.91 -5.32 -17.12
CA GLY A 121 -28.88 -6.74 -17.46
C GLY A 121 -28.76 -7.64 -16.24
N GLU A 122 -28.58 -8.94 -16.49
CA GLU A 122 -28.43 -9.96 -15.46
C GLU A 122 -27.18 -9.75 -14.60
N PRO A 123 -27.31 -9.67 -13.26
CA PRO A 123 -26.21 -9.37 -12.37
C PRO A 123 -25.34 -10.61 -12.08
N GLN A 124 -24.10 -10.38 -11.68
CA GLN A 124 -23.27 -11.33 -10.94
C GLN A 124 -23.27 -10.95 -9.46
N GLN A 125 -23.21 -11.99 -8.60
CA GLN A 125 -23.06 -11.80 -7.17
C GLN A 125 -22.00 -12.75 -6.61
N ALA A 126 -21.22 -12.27 -5.65
CA ALA A 126 -20.28 -13.06 -4.87
C ALA A 126 -20.09 -12.45 -3.49
N ALA A 127 -19.70 -13.27 -2.53
CA ALA A 127 -19.46 -12.84 -1.16
C ALA A 127 -18.06 -13.23 -0.70
N ILE A 128 -17.40 -12.31 -0.01
CA ILE A 128 -16.02 -12.47 0.46
C ILE A 128 -15.85 -11.87 1.85
N GLN A 129 -15.07 -12.52 2.70
CA GLN A 129 -14.71 -11.98 4.01
C GLN A 129 -13.55 -11.01 3.87
N LEU A 130 -13.73 -9.79 4.36
CA LEU A 130 -12.67 -8.79 4.46
C LEU A 130 -12.13 -8.84 5.88
N ARG A 131 -11.29 -9.80 6.18
CA ARG A 131 -10.72 -9.96 7.51
C ARG A 131 -9.65 -8.91 7.75
N ARG A 132 -9.54 -8.47 9.00
CA ARG A 132 -8.46 -7.59 9.45
C ARG A 132 -7.10 -8.28 9.33
N GLU A 133 -6.98 -9.55 9.73
CA GLU A 133 -5.72 -10.28 9.62
C GLU A 133 -5.67 -11.13 8.34
N THR A 134 -4.56 -11.06 7.61
CA THR A 134 -4.32 -11.87 6.40
C THR A 134 -4.34 -13.36 6.73
N TYR A 135 -3.64 -13.75 7.79
CA TYR A 135 -3.67 -15.08 8.39
C TYR A 135 -3.90 -14.94 9.90
N PRO A 136 -5.15 -15.17 10.38
CA PRO A 136 -5.50 -14.97 11.79
C PRO A 136 -4.53 -15.66 12.76
N GLY A 137 -4.02 -14.90 13.72
CA GLY A 137 -3.10 -15.38 14.74
C GLY A 137 -1.67 -15.71 14.26
N LYS A 138 -1.34 -15.49 12.98
CA LYS A 138 -0.01 -15.77 12.41
C LYS A 138 0.64 -14.55 11.77
N LEU A 139 -0.09 -13.91 10.86
CA LEU A 139 0.45 -12.83 10.05
C LEU A 139 -0.64 -11.85 9.63
N ASN A 140 -0.33 -10.56 9.71
CA ASN A 140 -1.15 -9.52 9.12
C ASN A 140 -0.31 -8.61 8.23
N VAL A 141 -0.74 -8.42 6.98
CA VAL A 141 -0.22 -7.42 6.05
C VAL A 141 -1.12 -6.21 6.11
N THR A 142 -0.57 -5.05 6.45
CA THR A 142 -1.34 -3.82 6.60
C THR A 142 -0.71 -2.66 5.84
N PHE A 143 -1.56 -1.69 5.46
CA PHE A 143 -1.12 -0.51 4.70
C PHE A 143 -1.63 0.77 5.36
N THR A 144 -0.90 1.88 5.16
CA THR A 144 -1.41 3.23 5.40
C THR A 144 -2.23 3.67 4.19
N ARG A 145 -3.21 4.55 4.37
CA ARG A 145 -3.92 5.18 3.24
C ARG A 145 -3.03 6.20 2.54
N GLY A 146 -2.27 6.94 3.32
CA GLY A 146 -1.28 7.91 2.85
C GLY A 146 -1.84 8.89 1.82
N PHE A 147 -0.95 9.42 1.04
CA PHE A 147 -1.21 10.43 0.00
C PHE A 147 -2.25 10.02 -1.06
N VAL A 148 -2.37 8.74 -1.39
CA VAL A 148 -3.34 8.24 -2.39
C VAL A 148 -4.80 8.57 -2.02
N SER A 149 -5.08 8.74 -0.74
CA SER A 149 -6.42 9.08 -0.24
C SER A 149 -6.63 10.59 -0.04
N SER A 150 -5.70 11.45 -0.49
CA SER A 150 -5.71 12.89 -0.22
C SER A 150 -7.00 13.59 -0.65
N GLN A 151 -7.56 13.26 -1.82
CA GLN A 151 -8.82 13.86 -2.28
C GLN A 151 -10.00 13.45 -1.39
N ALA A 152 -10.12 12.16 -1.09
CA ALA A 152 -11.17 11.65 -0.21
C ALA A 152 -11.04 12.21 1.21
N PHE A 153 -9.82 12.50 1.65
CA PHE A 153 -9.57 13.19 2.92
C PHE A 153 -10.12 14.63 2.89
N VAL A 154 -9.79 15.39 1.85
CA VAL A 154 -10.27 16.77 1.69
C VAL A 154 -11.79 16.81 1.57
N ASP A 155 -12.39 15.89 0.82
CA ASP A 155 -13.85 15.78 0.68
C ASP A 155 -14.54 15.47 2.02
N LYS A 156 -13.87 14.73 2.91
CA LYS A 156 -14.42 14.33 4.20
C LYS A 156 -14.18 15.34 5.33
N TYR A 157 -12.98 15.92 5.39
CA TYR A 157 -12.51 16.73 6.53
C TYR A 157 -12.25 18.19 6.18
N GLY A 158 -12.31 18.57 4.90
CA GLY A 158 -12.04 19.92 4.43
C GLY A 158 -10.57 20.17 4.05
N ALA A 159 -10.36 21.19 3.22
CA ALA A 159 -9.02 21.54 2.72
C ALA A 159 -8.08 22.07 3.81
N ASP A 160 -8.61 22.74 4.83
CA ASP A 160 -7.85 23.35 5.93
C ASP A 160 -7.59 22.37 7.10
N ALA A 161 -7.98 21.11 6.97
CA ALA A 161 -7.82 20.12 8.05
C ALA A 161 -6.35 19.75 8.31
N ILE A 162 -5.52 19.68 7.27
CA ILE A 162 -4.15 19.19 7.40
C ILE A 162 -3.27 20.04 8.31
N PRO A 163 -3.21 21.39 8.20
CA PRO A 163 -2.41 22.21 9.13
C PRO A 163 -2.85 22.11 10.58
N LYS A 164 -4.12 21.72 10.83
CA LYS A 164 -4.69 21.49 12.17
C LYS A 164 -4.45 20.08 12.68
N LEU A 165 -4.07 19.15 11.78
CA LEU A 165 -3.92 17.72 12.06
C LEU A 165 -2.47 17.24 12.13
N LEU A 166 -1.59 17.83 11.31
CA LEU A 166 -0.19 17.42 11.17
C LEU A 166 0.77 18.59 11.45
N PRO A 167 1.96 18.32 12.03
CA PRO A 167 2.96 19.36 12.30
C PRO A 167 3.52 19.95 11.01
N ALA A 168 3.92 21.23 11.06
CA ALA A 168 4.52 21.92 9.91
C ALA A 168 5.92 21.41 9.55
N ASN A 169 6.66 20.87 10.54
CA ASN A 169 8.00 20.28 10.34
C ASN A 169 8.20 19.07 11.24
N ALA A 170 9.23 18.28 10.94
CA ALA A 170 9.52 17.04 11.66
C ALA A 170 10.00 17.31 13.09
N ASP A 171 10.84 18.33 13.29
CA ASP A 171 11.51 18.61 14.57
C ASP A 171 10.53 19.01 15.67
N GLY A 172 9.44 19.69 15.32
CA GLY A 172 8.36 20.03 16.24
C GLY A 172 7.32 18.92 16.44
N GLY A 173 7.53 17.74 15.86
CA GLY A 173 6.52 16.67 15.81
C GLY A 173 6.16 16.08 17.17
N LEU A 174 7.12 15.97 18.09
CA LEU A 174 6.90 15.35 19.40
C LEU A 174 5.97 16.17 20.33
N ASP A 175 5.97 17.48 20.16
CA ASP A 175 5.18 18.41 20.99
C ASP A 175 3.90 18.86 20.28
N PHE A 176 3.70 18.43 19.03
CA PHE A 176 2.53 18.82 18.24
C PHE A 176 1.26 18.17 18.76
N VAL A 177 0.26 19.00 19.01
CA VAL A 177 -1.08 18.59 19.41
C VAL A 177 -2.07 19.01 18.32
N PRO A 178 -2.77 18.06 17.68
CA PRO A 178 -3.78 18.38 16.68
C PRO A 178 -4.91 19.26 17.25
N THR A 179 -5.30 20.29 16.49
CA THR A 179 -6.38 21.21 16.83
C THR A 179 -7.65 20.98 16.00
N LEU A 180 -7.61 20.02 15.07
CA LEU A 180 -8.76 19.65 14.27
C LEU A 180 -9.85 19.02 15.17
N PRO A 181 -11.11 19.45 15.11
CA PRO A 181 -12.22 18.71 15.72
C PRO A 181 -12.23 17.26 15.18
N ASN A 182 -12.42 16.28 16.07
CA ASN A 182 -12.36 14.85 15.72
C ASN A 182 -11.01 14.40 15.11
N ALA A 183 -9.88 15.00 15.58
CA ALA A 183 -8.54 14.67 15.10
C ALA A 183 -8.24 13.16 15.15
N GLN A 184 -8.69 12.44 16.19
CA GLN A 184 -8.45 11.00 16.32
C GLN A 184 -9.13 10.20 15.21
N ASP A 185 -10.33 10.55 14.78
CA ASP A 185 -11.02 9.90 13.67
C ASP A 185 -10.29 10.17 12.35
N ALA A 186 -9.80 11.39 12.15
CA ALA A 186 -9.04 11.75 10.95
C ALA A 186 -7.68 11.04 10.91
N LEU A 187 -6.97 10.93 12.03
CA LEU A 187 -5.73 10.17 12.15
C LEU A 187 -5.96 8.66 11.95
N ALA A 188 -7.00 8.10 12.56
CA ALA A 188 -7.37 6.70 12.35
C ALA A 188 -7.69 6.41 10.87
N TRP A 189 -8.39 7.33 10.21
CA TRP A 189 -8.73 7.20 8.80
C TRP A 189 -7.49 7.28 7.89
N MET A 190 -6.52 8.17 8.17
CA MET A 190 -5.28 8.29 7.38
C MET A 190 -4.31 7.15 7.62
N GLY A 191 -4.10 6.80 8.89
CA GLY A 191 -3.16 5.74 9.29
C GLY A 191 -3.67 4.34 9.01
N PHE A 192 -4.99 4.21 8.86
CA PHE A 192 -5.72 3.01 8.47
C PHE A 192 -5.28 1.76 9.26
N GLU A 193 -5.19 0.59 8.61
CA GLU A 193 -4.87 -0.67 9.26
C GLU A 193 -3.44 -0.71 9.82
N ALA A 194 -2.46 -0.10 9.13
CA ALA A 194 -1.07 -0.09 9.62
C ALA A 194 -0.94 0.63 10.96
N ARG A 195 -1.58 1.81 11.12
CA ARG A 195 -1.61 2.51 12.40
C ARG A 195 -2.27 1.68 13.49
N SER A 196 -3.47 1.17 13.21
CA SER A 196 -4.24 0.38 14.18
C SER A 196 -3.45 -0.82 14.66
N ALA A 197 -2.84 -1.58 13.74
CA ALA A 197 -2.09 -2.78 14.07
C ALA A 197 -0.82 -2.49 14.88
N ILE A 198 -0.07 -1.44 14.55
CA ILE A 198 1.12 -1.04 15.31
C ILE A 198 0.76 -0.62 16.72
N LEU A 199 -0.27 0.21 16.88
CA LEU A 199 -0.72 0.68 18.20
C LEU A 199 -1.24 -0.47 19.06
N GLU A 200 -1.99 -1.40 18.46
CA GLU A 200 -2.51 -2.58 19.15
C GLU A 200 -1.38 -3.47 19.70
N VAL A 201 -0.31 -3.70 18.94
CA VAL A 201 0.84 -4.48 19.41
C VAL A 201 1.49 -3.81 20.63
N LEU A 202 1.62 -2.48 20.64
CA LEU A 202 2.14 -1.75 21.79
C LEU A 202 1.16 -1.76 22.97
N ASP A 203 -0.13 -1.62 22.74
CA ASP A 203 -1.16 -1.66 23.79
C ASP A 203 -1.22 -3.06 24.44
N GLN A 204 -1.08 -4.14 23.65
CA GLN A 204 -0.94 -5.50 24.16
C GLN A 204 0.33 -5.66 25.02
N ALA A 205 1.47 -5.07 24.61
CA ALA A 205 2.70 -5.07 25.39
C ALA A 205 2.57 -4.29 26.70
N ILE A 206 1.83 -3.19 26.71
CA ILE A 206 1.54 -2.40 27.93
C ILE A 206 0.69 -3.21 28.90
N ALA A 207 -0.31 -3.92 28.40
CA ALA A 207 -1.22 -4.75 29.18
C ALA A 207 -0.50 -6.00 29.76
N ASP A 208 0.42 -6.60 29.01
CA ASP A 208 1.25 -7.72 29.47
C ASP A 208 2.47 -7.21 30.26
N LYS A 209 2.35 -7.17 31.59
CA LYS A 209 3.39 -6.62 32.49
C LYS A 209 4.72 -7.37 32.43
N ASN A 210 4.74 -8.60 31.89
CA ASN A 210 5.94 -9.43 31.74
C ASN A 210 6.54 -9.35 30.32
N ALA A 211 5.87 -8.65 29.38
CA ALA A 211 6.38 -8.50 28.03
C ALA A 211 7.63 -7.60 28.00
N ARG A 212 8.65 -8.07 27.30
CA ARG A 212 9.85 -7.31 26.92
C ARG A 212 9.62 -6.72 25.54
N VAL A 213 10.00 -5.45 25.36
CA VAL A 213 9.85 -4.75 24.08
C VAL A 213 11.21 -4.32 23.55
N ARG A 214 11.44 -4.52 22.26
CA ARG A 214 12.63 -4.09 21.53
C ARG A 214 12.19 -3.25 20.33
N LEU A 215 12.85 -2.12 20.15
CA LEU A 215 12.48 -1.16 19.13
C LEU A 215 13.71 -0.68 18.35
N VAL A 216 13.66 -0.74 17.03
CA VAL A 216 14.61 -0.08 16.15
C VAL A 216 13.87 0.92 15.28
N VAL A 217 14.28 2.17 15.29
CA VAL A 217 13.59 3.25 14.57
C VAL A 217 14.55 4.13 13.78
N TYR A 218 14.07 4.55 12.62
CA TYR A 218 14.71 5.55 11.78
C TYR A 218 14.12 6.94 12.10
N ASP A 219 13.04 7.39 11.43
CA ASP A 219 12.31 8.61 11.83
C ASP A 219 11.45 8.34 13.08
N PHE A 220 11.54 9.20 14.08
CA PHE A 220 10.77 9.05 15.32
C PHE A 220 10.30 10.40 15.88
N ASN A 221 9.09 10.82 15.55
CA ASN A 221 8.53 12.09 16.01
C ASN A 221 7.02 12.04 16.33
N LEU A 222 6.49 10.83 16.64
CA LEU A 222 5.05 10.65 16.85
C LEU A 222 4.70 10.57 18.36
N PRO A 223 3.98 11.57 18.91
CA PRO A 223 3.64 11.63 20.36
C PRO A 223 2.86 10.41 20.85
N GLU A 224 1.95 9.86 20.03
CA GLU A 224 1.14 8.71 20.41
C GLU A 224 1.97 7.40 20.58
N LEU A 225 3.10 7.28 19.88
CA LEU A 225 4.06 6.20 20.10
C LEU A 225 4.92 6.49 21.33
N LEU A 226 5.49 7.70 21.42
CA LEU A 226 6.32 8.10 22.56
C LEU A 226 5.60 7.92 23.90
N SER A 227 4.31 8.29 23.98
CA SER A 227 3.50 8.14 25.19
C SER A 227 3.29 6.67 25.60
N ARG A 228 3.14 5.76 24.64
CA ARG A 228 3.07 4.31 24.87
C ARG A 228 4.40 3.74 25.33
N LEU A 229 5.49 4.13 24.67
CA LEU A 229 6.83 3.67 25.02
C LEU A 229 7.23 4.06 26.45
N LYS A 230 6.88 5.26 26.89
CA LYS A 230 7.10 5.71 28.28
C LYS A 230 6.41 4.80 29.32
N GLN A 231 5.27 4.20 28.99
CA GLN A 231 4.53 3.29 29.90
C GLN A 231 5.24 1.92 30.07
N LEU A 232 6.12 1.54 29.14
CA LEU A 232 6.85 0.28 29.19
C LEU A 232 7.99 0.31 30.22
N LYS A 233 8.54 1.48 30.53
CA LYS A 233 9.63 1.68 31.51
C LYS A 233 10.80 0.74 31.21
N GLY A 234 11.41 0.12 32.21
CA GLY A 234 12.56 -0.78 32.09
C GLY A 234 12.33 -2.06 31.25
N ARG A 235 11.12 -2.31 30.76
CA ARG A 235 10.84 -3.41 29.84
C ARG A 235 11.21 -3.09 28.39
N LEU A 236 11.43 -1.82 28.06
CA LEU A 236 11.81 -1.33 26.73
C LEU A 236 13.33 -1.26 26.60
N LYS A 237 13.86 -1.80 25.48
CA LYS A 237 15.16 -1.38 24.92
C LYS A 237 14.97 -0.83 23.52
N MET A 238 15.74 0.19 23.17
CA MET A 238 15.51 0.93 21.92
C MET A 238 16.81 1.34 21.24
N ILE A 239 16.84 1.28 19.92
CA ILE A 239 17.87 1.84 19.05
C ILE A 239 17.21 2.90 18.18
N ILE A 240 17.75 4.13 18.20
CA ILE A 240 17.29 5.27 17.40
C ILE A 240 18.41 5.69 16.46
N ASP A 241 18.06 5.91 15.18
CA ASP A 241 19.01 6.41 14.19
C ASP A 241 19.61 7.76 14.61
N ASP A 242 20.92 7.94 14.38
CA ASP A 242 21.66 9.19 14.60
C ASP A 242 22.41 9.66 13.34
N SER A 243 21.99 9.18 12.18
CA SER A 243 22.56 9.62 10.90
C SER A 243 22.11 11.03 10.52
N GLY A 244 22.92 11.74 9.75
CA GLY A 244 22.59 12.97 9.04
C GLY A 244 21.63 13.92 9.78
N THR A 245 20.38 13.96 9.34
CA THR A 245 19.32 14.86 9.86
C THR A 245 18.84 14.49 11.26
N HIS A 246 19.08 13.28 11.74
CA HIS A 246 18.65 12.81 13.06
C HIS A 246 19.67 13.13 14.18
N LYS A 247 20.88 13.57 13.81
CA LYS A 247 21.97 13.87 14.75
C LYS A 247 21.87 15.22 15.47
N PRO A 248 21.35 16.30 14.86
CA PRO A 248 21.29 17.60 15.53
C PRO A 248 20.47 17.54 16.82
N LYS A 249 20.83 18.37 17.83
CA LYS A 249 20.11 18.48 19.10
C LYS A 249 18.63 18.90 18.93
N THR A 250 18.33 19.60 17.85
CA THR A 250 16.99 20.05 17.50
C THR A 250 16.14 18.97 16.82
N SER A 251 16.76 17.87 16.35
CA SER A 251 15.99 16.79 15.72
C SER A 251 15.05 16.11 16.71
N ALA A 252 13.90 15.69 16.23
CA ALA A 252 12.92 14.98 17.06
C ALA A 252 13.49 13.68 17.64
N GLU A 253 14.37 12.99 16.90
CA GLU A 253 15.03 11.76 17.31
C GLU A 253 15.95 12.00 18.52
N THR A 254 16.72 13.12 18.52
CA THR A 254 17.56 13.48 19.66
C THR A 254 16.71 13.91 20.86
N GLN A 255 15.66 14.69 20.65
CA GLN A 255 14.73 15.06 21.72
C GLN A 255 14.03 13.83 22.32
N ALA A 256 13.60 12.86 21.50
CA ALA A 256 13.00 11.61 21.97
C ALA A 256 14.01 10.77 22.74
N PHE A 257 15.26 10.69 22.26
CA PHE A 257 16.34 10.01 22.96
C PHE A 257 16.56 10.59 24.34
N ASP A 258 16.67 11.90 24.48
CA ASP A 258 16.91 12.56 25.78
C ASP A 258 15.77 12.30 26.78
N GLN A 259 14.52 12.40 26.32
CA GLN A 259 13.34 12.09 27.14
C GLN A 259 13.29 10.63 27.58
N LEU A 260 13.60 9.69 26.69
CA LEU A 260 13.56 8.25 26.98
C LEU A 260 14.79 7.81 27.78
N ASN A 261 15.97 8.36 27.52
CA ASN A 261 17.19 8.04 28.28
C ASN A 261 17.07 8.40 29.76
N THR A 262 16.44 9.53 30.07
CA THR A 262 16.12 9.92 31.45
C THR A 262 15.22 8.88 32.13
N LEU A 263 14.29 8.28 31.40
CA LEU A 263 13.32 7.30 31.95
C LEU A 263 13.87 5.88 32.01
N LEU A 264 14.61 5.46 30.97
CA LEU A 264 15.02 4.08 30.75
C LEU A 264 16.44 3.80 31.27
N GLY A 265 17.29 4.81 31.33
CA GLY A 265 18.73 4.69 31.57
C GLY A 265 19.52 4.29 30.33
N ALA A 266 20.78 4.71 30.27
CA ALA A 266 21.66 4.56 29.11
C ALA A 266 21.88 3.10 28.65
N ALA A 267 21.71 2.12 29.51
CA ALA A 267 21.82 0.71 29.16
C ALA A 267 20.65 0.19 28.30
N ASN A 268 19.54 0.93 28.23
CA ASN A 268 18.32 0.52 27.55
C ASN A 268 18.00 1.32 26.28
N ILE A 269 18.77 2.37 26.00
CA ILE A 269 18.57 3.18 24.78
C ILE A 269 19.92 3.50 24.14
N LYS A 270 19.99 3.38 22.82
CA LYS A 270 21.20 3.56 22.04
C LYS A 270 20.93 4.42 20.80
N ARG A 271 21.94 5.21 20.41
CA ARG A 271 21.97 5.90 19.12
C ARG A 271 22.89 5.13 18.18
N GLN A 272 22.48 4.92 16.92
CA GLN A 272 23.25 4.10 15.98
C GLN A 272 22.89 4.45 14.53
N HIS A 273 23.85 4.46 13.60
CA HIS A 273 23.61 4.64 12.16
C HIS A 273 24.21 3.52 11.28
N MET A 274 24.75 2.45 11.88
CA MET A 274 25.44 1.38 11.14
C MET A 274 26.55 1.94 10.23
N GLY A 275 26.67 1.45 8.98
CA GLY A 275 27.60 2.02 8.00
C GLY A 275 27.15 3.34 7.40
N ASN A 276 25.81 3.60 7.36
CA ASN A 276 25.23 4.80 6.79
C ASN A 276 23.95 5.24 7.51
N LEU A 277 22.91 4.38 7.58
CA LEU A 277 21.63 4.62 8.25
C LEU A 277 21.21 3.40 9.08
N GLN A 278 20.67 3.62 10.28
CA GLN A 278 19.85 2.61 10.94
C GLN A 278 18.42 2.71 10.43
N HIS A 279 18.22 2.30 9.18
CA HIS A 279 16.98 2.51 8.46
C HIS A 279 15.92 1.43 8.73
N ASN A 280 16.16 0.52 9.67
CA ASN A 280 15.20 -0.49 10.08
C ASN A 280 14.00 0.13 10.82
N LYS A 281 12.82 -0.46 10.68
CA LYS A 281 11.58 -0.12 11.37
C LYS A 281 11.04 -1.41 11.98
N MET A 282 11.37 -1.64 13.25
CA MET A 282 11.06 -2.90 13.89
C MET A 282 10.56 -2.67 15.33
N ILE A 283 9.45 -3.30 15.68
CA ILE A 283 8.96 -3.43 17.06
C ILE A 283 8.87 -4.91 17.36
N VAL A 284 9.45 -5.37 18.46
CA VAL A 284 9.36 -6.76 18.90
C VAL A 284 8.81 -6.79 20.32
N VAL A 285 7.77 -7.57 20.51
CA VAL A 285 7.12 -7.81 21.81
C VAL A 285 7.22 -9.29 22.14
N ASP A 286 7.88 -9.60 23.24
CA ASP A 286 8.07 -10.97 23.73
C ASP A 286 7.55 -11.08 25.17
N GLY A 287 6.36 -11.61 25.31
CA GLY A 287 5.69 -11.81 26.59
C GLY A 287 4.79 -13.03 26.60
N PRO A 288 4.38 -13.51 27.76
CA PRO A 288 3.50 -14.67 27.89
C PRO A 288 2.10 -14.49 27.29
N LYS A 289 1.62 -13.26 27.19
CA LYS A 289 0.30 -12.91 26.63
C LYS A 289 0.39 -12.14 25.33
N ALA A 290 1.52 -11.48 25.03
CA ALA A 290 1.75 -10.66 23.87
C ALA A 290 3.03 -11.10 23.16
N GLN A 291 2.89 -11.74 21.99
CA GLN A 291 4.02 -12.19 21.15
C GLN A 291 3.81 -11.72 19.71
N ALA A 292 4.51 -10.65 19.33
CA ALA A 292 4.45 -10.12 17.96
C ALA A 292 5.75 -9.41 17.58
N ALA A 293 6.06 -9.42 16.28
CA ALA A 293 7.04 -8.53 15.68
C ALA A 293 6.35 -7.70 14.59
N VAL A 294 6.62 -6.41 14.55
CA VAL A 294 6.22 -5.49 13.49
C VAL A 294 7.45 -5.13 12.68
N VAL A 295 7.38 -5.31 11.38
CA VAL A 295 8.43 -4.96 10.41
C VAL A 295 7.78 -4.31 9.18
N GLY A 296 8.56 -3.74 8.27
CA GLY A 296 8.01 -3.14 7.06
C GLY A 296 8.63 -1.78 6.74
N SER A 297 7.91 -0.96 5.99
CA SER A 297 8.40 0.34 5.52
C SER A 297 7.92 1.53 6.35
N THR A 298 7.00 1.34 7.30
CA THR A 298 6.36 2.43 8.05
C THR A 298 7.31 3.06 9.05
N ASN A 299 7.75 4.29 8.80
CA ASN A 299 8.48 5.08 9.78
C ASN A 299 7.57 5.43 10.96
N HIS A 300 8.13 5.50 12.16
CA HIS A 300 7.42 5.81 13.40
C HIS A 300 7.24 7.33 13.57
N SER A 301 6.77 7.97 12.52
CA SER A 301 6.68 9.43 12.40
C SER A 301 5.33 9.86 11.82
N TRP A 302 4.99 11.14 11.96
CA TRP A 302 3.81 11.75 11.34
C TRP A 302 3.75 11.47 9.85
N ARG A 303 4.89 11.58 9.14
CA ARG A 303 4.96 11.26 7.71
C ARG A 303 4.69 9.79 7.43
N GLY A 304 5.34 8.92 8.20
CA GLY A 304 5.26 7.47 8.00
C GLY A 304 3.86 6.92 8.19
N PHE A 305 3.13 7.44 9.19
CA PHE A 305 1.79 6.97 9.53
C PHE A 305 0.69 7.60 8.67
N TYR A 306 0.82 8.89 8.30
CA TYR A 306 -0.32 9.64 7.79
C TYR A 306 -0.14 10.23 6.39
N VAL A 307 1.09 10.44 5.93
CA VAL A 307 1.37 11.10 4.65
C VAL A 307 1.83 10.12 3.59
N GLN A 308 2.78 9.26 3.94
CA GLN A 308 3.40 8.32 3.02
C GLN A 308 2.58 7.05 2.85
N ASN A 309 2.63 6.46 1.66
CA ASN A 309 2.14 5.10 1.45
C ASN A 309 3.18 4.10 1.95
N ASN A 310 2.83 3.36 2.98
CA ASN A 310 3.69 2.40 3.68
C ASN A 310 2.97 1.09 3.96
N ASN A 311 3.73 0.05 4.25
CA ASN A 311 3.24 -1.20 4.82
C ASN A 311 3.80 -1.42 6.23
N ALA A 312 3.03 -2.15 7.05
CA ALA A 312 3.49 -2.76 8.28
C ALA A 312 3.03 -4.22 8.28
N ILE A 313 3.95 -5.12 8.61
CA ILE A 313 3.70 -6.55 8.65
C ILE A 313 3.80 -6.97 10.11
N ILE A 314 2.72 -7.53 10.63
CA ILE A 314 2.65 -8.06 11.99
C ILE A 314 2.85 -9.57 11.91
N LEU A 315 3.92 -10.05 12.51
CA LEU A 315 4.30 -11.46 12.61
C LEU A 315 3.99 -11.93 14.02
N ARG A 316 3.24 -13.02 14.19
CA ARG A 316 2.85 -13.52 15.51
C ARG A 316 3.48 -14.87 15.82
N GLY A 317 3.73 -15.12 17.09
CA GLY A 317 4.23 -16.39 17.62
C GLY A 317 5.72 -16.38 17.94
N LYS A 318 6.18 -17.48 18.56
CA LYS A 318 7.51 -17.59 19.16
C LYS A 318 8.64 -17.49 18.13
N SER A 319 8.50 -18.13 16.95
CA SER A 319 9.58 -18.20 15.97
C SER A 319 9.94 -16.83 15.39
N PRO A 320 9.00 -16.06 14.79
CA PRO A 320 9.35 -14.75 14.28
C PRO A 320 9.80 -13.77 15.36
N VAL A 321 9.21 -13.83 16.56
CA VAL A 321 9.63 -12.99 17.70
C VAL A 321 11.07 -13.30 18.08
N LYS A 322 11.46 -14.59 18.21
CA LYS A 322 12.84 -14.98 18.50
C LYS A 322 13.84 -14.45 17.47
N ILE A 323 13.52 -14.56 16.19
CA ILE A 323 14.39 -14.07 15.10
C ILE A 323 14.56 -12.55 15.17
N CYS A 324 13.47 -11.80 15.37
CA CYS A 324 13.54 -10.34 15.48
C CYS A 324 14.21 -9.87 16.79
N MET A 325 14.05 -10.59 17.89
CA MET A 325 14.79 -10.34 19.14
C MET A 325 16.29 -10.53 18.92
N GLN A 326 16.70 -11.62 18.24
CA GLN A 326 18.11 -11.85 17.89
C GLN A 326 18.66 -10.72 17.02
N ALA A 327 17.92 -10.27 16.03
CA ALA A 327 18.34 -9.15 15.17
C ALA A 327 18.53 -7.86 15.98
N PHE A 328 17.64 -7.58 16.95
CA PHE A 328 17.82 -6.45 17.85
C PHE A 328 19.11 -6.60 18.69
N ASP A 329 19.34 -7.78 19.26
CA ASP A 329 20.52 -8.04 20.10
C ASP A 329 21.81 -7.95 19.27
N ASP A 330 21.80 -8.40 18.02
CA ASP A 330 22.91 -8.26 17.08
C ASP A 330 23.19 -6.78 16.74
N TYR A 331 22.16 -5.95 16.49
CA TYR A 331 22.31 -4.49 16.34
C TYR A 331 22.81 -3.82 17.62
N GLN A 332 22.36 -4.29 18.78
CA GLN A 332 22.82 -3.77 20.07
C GLN A 332 24.31 -4.06 20.30
N ALA A 333 24.79 -5.23 19.85
CA ALA A 333 26.17 -5.69 20.03
C ALA A 333 27.14 -5.09 19.00
N HIS A 334 26.67 -4.70 17.82
CA HIS A 334 27.53 -4.27 16.70
C HIS A 334 27.08 -2.92 16.14
N ASP A 335 27.98 -1.95 16.10
CA ASP A 335 27.76 -0.60 15.56
C ASP A 335 28.20 -0.44 14.11
N ASP A 336 28.87 -1.45 13.56
CA ASP A 336 29.47 -1.40 12.24
C ASP A 336 29.05 -2.58 11.35
N VAL A 337 29.28 -2.40 10.06
CA VAL A 337 29.00 -3.41 9.02
C VAL A 337 29.80 -4.69 9.26
N ALA A 338 31.07 -4.57 9.66
CA ALA A 338 31.99 -5.72 9.77
C ALA A 338 31.57 -6.69 10.89
N GLY A 339 31.04 -6.17 11.98
CA GLY A 339 30.49 -6.95 13.09
C GLY A 339 29.14 -7.57 12.73
N PHE A 340 28.16 -6.72 12.35
CA PHE A 340 26.79 -7.18 12.09
C PHE A 340 26.71 -8.18 10.93
N SER A 341 27.45 -7.96 9.84
CA SER A 341 27.41 -8.83 8.64
C SER A 341 27.87 -10.28 8.88
N LYS A 342 28.47 -10.57 10.04
CA LYS A 342 28.90 -11.92 10.45
C LYS A 342 27.84 -12.64 11.28
N THR A 343 26.80 -11.93 11.71
CA THR A 343 25.73 -12.52 12.55
C THR A 343 24.78 -13.39 11.71
N THR A 344 24.02 -14.23 12.39
CA THR A 344 22.97 -15.02 11.73
C THR A 344 21.83 -14.16 11.22
N SER A 345 21.62 -12.98 11.80
CA SER A 345 20.59 -12.04 11.36
C SER A 345 20.84 -11.49 9.95
N ALA A 346 22.10 -11.40 9.52
CA ALA A 346 22.49 -10.97 8.16
C ALA A 346 22.38 -12.09 7.10
N ASN A 347 21.49 -13.04 7.32
CA ASN A 347 21.17 -14.15 6.39
C ASN A 347 19.66 -14.40 6.41
N TRP A 348 19.16 -15.10 5.40
CA TRP A 348 17.76 -15.51 5.34
C TRP A 348 17.41 -16.47 6.49
N ASN A 349 16.48 -16.08 7.33
CA ASN A 349 15.91 -16.84 8.43
C ASN A 349 14.47 -17.23 8.10
N ASP A 350 14.13 -18.52 8.23
CA ASP A 350 12.76 -19.01 8.08
C ASP A 350 11.92 -18.56 9.30
N LEU A 351 10.81 -17.89 9.03
CA LEU A 351 9.94 -17.37 10.08
C LEU A 351 9.13 -18.45 10.82
N GLY A 352 9.06 -19.67 10.29
CA GLY A 352 8.37 -20.78 10.93
C GLY A 352 6.86 -20.56 11.08
N LEU A 353 6.23 -19.89 10.13
CA LEU A 353 4.80 -19.50 10.18
C LEU A 353 3.85 -20.63 9.73
N GLY A 354 4.14 -21.86 9.96
CA GLY A 354 3.32 -23.04 9.67
C GLY A 354 2.35 -22.90 8.49
N GLY A 355 2.72 -23.45 7.32
CA GLY A 355 1.92 -23.38 6.09
C GLY A 355 2.13 -22.12 5.25
N ILE A 356 3.02 -21.21 5.64
CA ILE A 356 3.39 -20.00 4.89
C ILE A 356 4.91 -20.03 4.68
N ASP A 357 5.39 -20.13 3.44
CA ASP A 357 6.84 -19.99 3.14
C ASP A 357 7.22 -18.51 3.24
N ALA A 358 7.75 -18.14 4.40
CA ALA A 358 8.11 -16.78 4.74
C ALA A 358 9.47 -16.71 5.39
N ARG A 359 10.35 -15.83 4.89
CA ARG A 359 11.69 -15.62 5.38
C ARG A 359 11.96 -14.15 5.63
N ILE A 360 12.83 -13.88 6.59
CA ILE A 360 13.32 -12.53 6.89
C ILE A 360 14.84 -12.51 6.91
N ASP A 361 15.38 -11.39 6.51
CA ASP A 361 16.81 -11.11 6.49
C ASP A 361 17.03 -9.65 6.94
N PHE A 362 18.14 -9.39 7.60
CA PHE A 362 18.51 -8.05 8.03
C PHE A 362 19.85 -7.63 7.43
N SER A 363 20.01 -6.37 7.13
CA SER A 363 21.27 -5.78 6.67
C SER A 363 21.88 -4.87 7.74
N PRO A 364 23.16 -4.48 7.63
CA PRO A 364 24.05 -4.66 6.47
C PRO A 364 24.61 -6.07 6.32
N ARG A 365 24.79 -6.48 5.07
CA ARG A 365 25.40 -7.77 4.70
C ARG A 365 26.83 -7.58 4.21
N SER A 366 27.63 -8.64 4.28
CA SER A 366 28.91 -8.68 3.58
C SER A 366 28.69 -8.71 2.06
N ALA A 367 29.65 -8.23 1.28
CA ALA A 367 29.58 -8.29 -0.18
C ALA A 367 29.33 -9.72 -0.72
N LYS A 368 29.82 -10.76 -0.03
CA LYS A 368 29.59 -12.17 -0.37
C LYS A 368 28.14 -12.60 -0.19
N ASN A 369 27.47 -12.05 0.82
CA ASN A 369 26.09 -12.39 1.18
C ASN A 369 25.06 -11.39 0.67
N ALA A 370 25.49 -10.40 -0.14
CA ALA A 370 24.61 -9.39 -0.72
C ALA A 370 23.52 -10.05 -1.58
N VAL A 371 22.26 -9.60 -1.41
CA VAL A 371 21.08 -10.26 -2.01
C VAL A 371 20.50 -9.52 -3.21
N LEU A 372 20.90 -8.26 -3.44
CA LEU A 372 20.28 -7.41 -4.45
C LEU A 372 20.33 -8.01 -5.86
N LYS A 373 21.47 -8.64 -6.23
CA LYS A 373 21.61 -9.32 -7.52
C LYS A 373 20.68 -10.52 -7.62
N THR A 374 20.63 -11.34 -6.57
CA THR A 374 19.77 -12.54 -6.52
C THR A 374 18.30 -12.16 -6.63
N ILE A 375 17.88 -11.05 -6.00
CA ILE A 375 16.51 -10.52 -6.10
C ILE A 375 16.25 -10.05 -7.53
N GLY A 376 17.17 -9.29 -8.15
CA GLY A 376 17.04 -8.87 -9.55
C GLY A 376 16.92 -10.06 -10.51
N ASP A 377 17.75 -11.09 -10.32
CA ASP A 377 17.70 -12.34 -11.10
C ASP A 377 16.35 -13.07 -10.92
N ASP A 378 15.78 -13.04 -9.70
CA ASP A 378 14.48 -13.63 -9.40
C ASP A 378 13.31 -12.83 -10.00
N VAL A 379 13.37 -11.51 -9.97
CA VAL A 379 12.43 -10.62 -10.68
C VAL A 379 12.49 -10.89 -12.18
N GLY A 380 13.68 -11.06 -12.75
CA GLY A 380 13.89 -11.39 -14.16
C GLY A 380 13.29 -12.74 -14.61
N LYS A 381 12.86 -13.59 -13.67
CA LYS A 381 12.16 -14.87 -13.93
C LYS A 381 10.64 -14.75 -13.89
N THR A 382 10.08 -13.56 -13.83
CA THR A 382 8.63 -13.33 -13.91
C THR A 382 8.06 -13.96 -15.18
N THR A 383 6.95 -14.68 -15.06
CA THR A 383 6.32 -15.42 -16.17
C THR A 383 4.94 -14.91 -16.55
N SER A 384 4.29 -14.14 -15.71
CA SER A 384 2.93 -13.64 -15.94
C SER A 384 2.78 -12.17 -15.58
N SER A 385 3.09 -11.80 -14.33
CA SER A 385 2.77 -10.48 -13.83
C SER A 385 3.82 -9.94 -12.86
N LEU A 386 4.11 -8.64 -12.97
CA LEU A 386 5.03 -7.91 -12.11
C LEU A 386 4.35 -6.63 -11.59
N PHE A 387 4.20 -6.54 -10.27
CA PHE A 387 3.76 -5.29 -9.63
C PHE A 387 4.85 -4.82 -8.68
N PHE A 388 5.15 -3.54 -8.70
CA PHE A 388 6.14 -3.00 -7.78
C PHE A 388 5.79 -1.58 -7.33
N SER A 389 6.17 -1.27 -6.12
CA SER A 389 6.21 0.09 -5.60
C SER A 389 7.55 0.30 -4.91
N LEU A 390 8.44 1.00 -5.60
CA LEU A 390 9.84 1.20 -5.23
C LEU A 390 10.15 2.70 -5.20
N ALA A 391 10.05 3.28 -3.99
CA ALA A 391 10.18 4.72 -3.75
C ALA A 391 11.39 5.35 -4.45
N PHE A 392 12.54 4.71 -4.33
CA PHE A 392 13.83 5.25 -4.78
C PHE A 392 14.40 4.59 -6.04
N LEU A 393 13.57 3.87 -6.80
CA LEU A 393 14.04 3.16 -8.00
C LEU A 393 14.84 4.06 -8.96
N TYR A 394 14.49 5.34 -9.05
CA TYR A 394 15.16 6.33 -9.89
C TYR A 394 16.61 6.62 -9.46
N GLN A 395 16.97 6.37 -8.19
CA GLN A 395 18.32 6.58 -7.63
C GLN A 395 19.14 5.29 -7.51
N THR A 396 18.56 4.14 -7.83
CA THR A 396 19.16 2.83 -7.59
C THR A 396 19.39 2.08 -8.90
N PRO A 397 20.31 2.56 -9.79
CA PRO A 397 20.68 1.79 -10.98
C PRO A 397 21.27 0.43 -10.58
N GLY A 398 21.05 -0.59 -11.40
CA GLY A 398 21.57 -1.93 -11.18
C GLY A 398 20.53 -3.03 -11.33
N PRO A 399 20.73 -4.20 -10.70
CA PRO A 399 20.00 -5.43 -11.01
C PRO A 399 18.47 -5.30 -11.06
N MET A 400 17.90 -4.50 -10.15
CA MET A 400 16.43 -4.29 -10.11
C MET A 400 15.93 -3.50 -11.31
N GLN A 401 16.57 -2.36 -11.63
CA GLN A 401 16.20 -1.59 -12.82
C GLN A 401 16.37 -2.40 -14.09
N ASP A 402 17.47 -3.16 -14.21
CA ASP A 402 17.79 -3.94 -15.40
C ASP A 402 16.77 -5.06 -15.61
N ALA A 403 16.40 -5.77 -14.55
CA ALA A 403 15.35 -6.79 -14.61
C ALA A 403 13.99 -6.20 -15.01
N ILE A 404 13.58 -5.08 -14.41
CA ILE A 404 12.31 -4.41 -14.72
C ILE A 404 12.30 -3.92 -16.18
N LYS A 405 13.39 -3.30 -16.66
CA LYS A 405 13.51 -2.83 -18.05
C LYS A 405 13.39 -3.98 -19.06
N LYS A 406 14.04 -5.11 -18.76
CA LYS A 406 13.94 -6.31 -19.60
C LYS A 406 12.51 -6.84 -19.67
N LEU A 407 11.83 -6.97 -18.53
CA LEU A 407 10.46 -7.46 -18.47
C LEU A 407 9.45 -6.54 -19.15
N GLN A 408 9.68 -5.22 -19.12
CA GLN A 408 8.81 -4.27 -19.82
C GLN A 408 8.89 -4.36 -21.35
N ALA A 409 9.97 -4.87 -21.87
CA ALA A 409 10.12 -5.13 -23.30
C ALA A 409 9.38 -6.41 -23.74
N ASP A 410 8.94 -7.25 -22.82
CA ASP A 410 8.20 -8.48 -23.06
C ASP A 410 6.69 -8.23 -23.00
N ASP A 411 6.02 -8.28 -24.15
CA ASP A 411 4.57 -8.07 -24.26
C ASP A 411 3.73 -9.18 -23.58
N GLN A 412 4.35 -10.31 -23.21
CA GLN A 412 3.68 -11.40 -22.50
C GLN A 412 3.61 -11.13 -20.98
N ILE A 413 4.42 -10.24 -20.46
CA ILE A 413 4.44 -9.90 -19.03
C ILE A 413 3.59 -8.67 -18.77
N PHE A 414 2.58 -8.84 -17.91
CA PHE A 414 1.82 -7.71 -17.41
C PHE A 414 2.58 -7.03 -16.28
N SER A 415 2.76 -5.71 -16.36
CA SER A 415 3.53 -5.00 -15.34
C SER A 415 2.91 -3.64 -14.99
N TYR A 416 2.74 -3.38 -13.68
CA TYR A 416 2.41 -2.06 -13.13
C TYR A 416 3.42 -1.66 -12.06
N GLY A 417 4.02 -0.48 -12.22
CA GLY A 417 5.04 0.02 -11.33
C GLY A 417 4.78 1.44 -10.82
N ILE A 418 5.25 1.68 -9.61
CA ILE A 418 5.20 2.98 -8.96
C ILE A 418 6.59 3.31 -8.44
N SER A 419 7.08 4.52 -8.75
CA SER A 419 8.29 5.11 -8.17
C SER A 419 8.00 6.56 -7.83
N ASP A 420 8.63 7.10 -6.79
CA ASP A 420 8.37 8.49 -6.37
C ASP A 420 8.74 9.52 -7.46
N HIS A 421 9.73 9.19 -8.29
CA HIS A 421 10.18 9.98 -9.43
C HIS A 421 10.28 9.13 -10.70
N PRO A 422 10.23 9.76 -11.91
CA PRO A 422 10.49 9.07 -13.16
C PRO A 422 11.86 8.37 -13.17
N VAL A 423 11.92 7.19 -13.77
CA VAL A 423 13.13 6.37 -13.88
C VAL A 423 13.60 6.40 -15.33
N LYS A 424 14.86 6.77 -15.58
CA LYS A 424 15.42 6.81 -16.93
C LYS A 424 15.38 5.43 -17.60
N GLY A 425 14.76 5.36 -18.78
CA GLY A 425 14.62 4.12 -19.56
C GLY A 425 13.44 3.25 -19.12
N LEU A 426 12.60 3.73 -18.20
CA LEU A 426 11.27 3.20 -17.94
C LEU A 426 10.26 4.26 -18.36
N ASP A 427 9.38 3.89 -19.28
CA ASP A 427 8.41 4.84 -19.78
C ASP A 427 7.36 5.17 -18.70
N VAL A 428 6.94 6.41 -18.58
CA VAL A 428 5.88 6.85 -17.67
C VAL A 428 4.51 6.64 -18.31
N ALA A 429 3.50 6.19 -17.54
CA ALA A 429 2.16 5.90 -18.01
C ALA A 429 1.53 7.11 -18.71
N LYS A 430 1.17 6.90 -19.98
CA LYS A 430 0.23 7.76 -20.70
C LYS A 430 -1.03 6.95 -20.99
N PRO A 431 -2.23 7.55 -20.97
CA PRO A 431 -3.49 6.81 -21.14
C PRO A 431 -3.56 5.92 -22.39
N ASN A 432 -2.72 6.21 -23.39
CA ASN A 432 -2.68 5.53 -24.68
C ASN A 432 -1.36 4.78 -24.94
N GLY A 433 -0.51 4.60 -23.92
CA GLY A 433 0.88 4.17 -24.13
C GLY A 433 1.25 2.84 -23.50
N LYS A 434 2.41 2.36 -23.90
CA LYS A 434 3.05 1.11 -23.45
C LYS A 434 3.55 1.15 -22.01
N VAL A 435 2.87 1.83 -21.09
CA VAL A 435 3.52 2.26 -19.89
C VAL A 435 3.05 1.67 -18.62
N VAL A 436 3.94 1.69 -17.69
CA VAL A 436 4.03 0.80 -16.60
C VAL A 436 4.49 1.47 -15.30
N LEU A 437 5.00 2.71 -15.40
CA LEU A 437 5.47 3.46 -14.24
C LEU A 437 4.63 4.71 -14.02
N VAL A 438 4.16 4.91 -12.80
CA VAL A 438 3.50 6.14 -12.36
C VAL A 438 4.39 6.84 -11.35
N SER A 439 4.51 8.17 -11.46
CA SER A 439 5.31 8.98 -10.56
C SER A 439 4.50 10.14 -9.95
N PRO A 440 4.43 10.24 -8.62
CA PRO A 440 3.75 11.34 -7.93
C PRO A 440 4.32 12.72 -8.24
N LYS A 441 5.62 12.83 -8.52
CA LYS A 441 6.27 14.11 -8.80
C LYS A 441 5.72 14.77 -10.07
N GLU A 442 5.36 14.00 -11.07
CA GLU A 442 4.71 14.49 -12.30
C GLU A 442 3.35 15.14 -12.02
N LEU A 443 2.66 14.70 -10.95
CA LEU A 443 1.36 15.18 -10.54
C LEU A 443 1.41 16.31 -9.50
N SER A 444 2.57 16.63 -8.94
CA SER A 444 2.72 17.58 -7.83
C SER A 444 2.22 19.00 -8.17
N LYS A 445 2.24 19.39 -9.43
CA LYS A 445 1.74 20.69 -9.91
C LYS A 445 0.21 20.84 -9.77
N ASN A 446 -0.52 19.73 -9.72
CA ASN A 446 -1.99 19.69 -9.76
C ASN A 446 -2.63 19.13 -8.49
N LEU A 447 -1.85 19.00 -7.41
CA LEU A 447 -2.40 18.53 -6.15
C LEU A 447 -3.22 19.60 -5.46
N PRO A 448 -4.34 19.24 -4.81
CA PRO A 448 -5.02 20.17 -3.92
C PRO A 448 -4.11 20.54 -2.76
N GLN A 449 -4.12 21.82 -2.36
CA GLN A 449 -3.58 22.19 -1.06
C GLN A 449 -4.34 21.36 0.00
N PRO A 450 -3.73 20.86 1.03
CA PRO A 450 -2.38 21.06 1.54
C PRO A 450 -1.34 20.02 1.11
N PHE A 451 -1.73 19.04 0.31
CA PHE A 451 -0.82 17.96 -0.14
C PHE A 451 0.22 18.41 -1.17
N LYS A 452 0.12 19.66 -1.64
CA LYS A 452 1.09 20.27 -2.54
C LYS A 452 2.40 20.65 -1.83
N ALA A 453 2.30 21.13 -0.60
CA ALA A 453 3.43 21.34 0.29
C ALA A 453 3.48 20.19 1.27
N GLU A 454 4.60 19.47 1.44
CA GLU A 454 4.72 18.52 2.53
C GLU A 454 4.73 19.26 3.86
N PRO A 455 3.77 18.98 4.76
CA PRO A 455 3.69 19.70 6.03
C PRO A 455 4.81 19.36 7.00
N THR A 456 5.62 18.34 6.71
CA THR A 456 6.59 17.77 7.67
C THR A 456 8.05 17.94 7.26
N GLY A 457 8.34 18.92 6.37
CA GLY A 457 9.70 19.44 6.15
C GLY A 457 10.74 18.42 5.68
N GLY A 458 10.52 17.70 4.63
CA GLY A 458 11.53 16.84 4.04
C GLY A 458 11.38 16.71 2.53
N GLY A 459 12.37 16.17 1.85
CA GLY A 459 12.51 16.15 0.39
C GLY A 459 11.44 15.45 -0.44
N GLY A 460 10.21 15.38 0.01
CA GLY A 460 9.05 15.13 -0.84
C GLY A 460 8.73 13.69 -1.20
N VAL A 461 9.23 12.67 -0.49
CA VAL A 461 8.89 11.27 -0.79
C VAL A 461 7.49 10.91 -0.27
N ARG A 462 6.53 10.73 -1.18
CA ARG A 462 5.14 10.36 -0.88
C ARG A 462 4.90 8.87 -1.02
N MET A 463 5.50 8.27 -2.03
CA MET A 463 5.52 6.83 -2.24
C MET A 463 6.70 6.23 -1.50
N HIS A 464 6.46 5.66 -0.33
CA HIS A 464 7.51 5.12 0.51
C HIS A 464 7.49 3.59 0.61
N HIS A 465 6.61 2.94 -0.13
CA HIS A 465 6.63 1.49 -0.30
C HIS A 465 7.93 0.97 -0.90
N LYS A 466 8.30 -0.23 -0.52
CA LYS A 466 9.42 -1.00 -1.04
C LYS A 466 8.98 -2.44 -1.16
N PHE A 467 8.24 -2.74 -2.23
CA PHE A 467 7.80 -4.10 -2.51
C PHE A 467 7.80 -4.44 -3.99
N VAL A 468 7.95 -5.72 -4.26
CA VAL A 468 7.84 -6.32 -5.59
C VAL A 468 7.00 -7.57 -5.49
N VAL A 469 5.92 -7.66 -6.28
CA VAL A 469 5.04 -8.81 -6.39
C VAL A 469 5.29 -9.49 -7.73
N ILE A 470 5.60 -10.76 -7.69
CA ILE A 470 5.93 -11.56 -8.87
C ILE A 470 4.87 -12.65 -9.00
N ASP A 471 4.25 -12.75 -10.20
CA ASP A 471 3.35 -13.85 -10.60
C ASP A 471 2.20 -14.11 -9.61
N PHE A 472 1.51 -13.06 -9.13
CA PHE A 472 0.46 -13.20 -8.11
C PHE A 472 -0.63 -14.20 -8.49
N ASP A 473 -0.84 -14.39 -9.78
CA ASP A 473 -1.84 -15.28 -10.39
C ASP A 473 -1.37 -16.74 -10.53
N LYS A 474 -0.11 -17.05 -10.18
CA LYS A 474 0.50 -18.37 -10.31
C LYS A 474 0.78 -19.03 -8.96
N PRO A 475 0.95 -20.37 -8.92
CA PRO A 475 1.44 -21.06 -7.72
C PRO A 475 2.84 -20.59 -7.26
N THR A 476 3.62 -19.99 -8.18
CA THR A 476 4.95 -19.42 -7.94
C THR A 476 4.91 -17.99 -7.39
N ALA A 477 3.74 -17.50 -7.01
CA ALA A 477 3.53 -16.16 -6.47
C ALA A 477 4.45 -15.86 -5.29
N ARG A 478 5.10 -14.70 -5.33
CA ARG A 478 5.99 -14.27 -4.25
C ARG A 478 6.09 -12.76 -4.15
N VAL A 479 6.40 -12.29 -2.95
CA VAL A 479 6.55 -10.86 -2.66
C VAL A 479 7.85 -10.64 -1.89
N TYR A 480 8.64 -9.69 -2.36
CA TYR A 480 9.71 -9.06 -1.57
C TYR A 480 9.19 -7.75 -0.99
N MET A 481 9.37 -7.53 0.31
CA MET A 481 8.91 -6.32 1.00
C MET A 481 9.76 -6.04 2.25
N GLY A 482 9.57 -4.85 2.85
CA GLY A 482 10.26 -4.46 4.09
C GLY A 482 10.64 -2.98 4.10
N SER A 483 11.69 -2.64 4.85
CA SER A 483 12.30 -1.31 4.81
C SER A 483 13.34 -1.16 3.70
N PHE A 484 13.78 -2.27 3.13
CA PHE A 484 14.87 -2.40 2.15
C PHE A 484 14.58 -1.65 0.85
N ASN A 485 15.42 -0.68 0.51
CA ASN A 485 15.23 0.21 -0.65
C ASN A 485 15.66 -0.39 -2.01
N PHE A 486 16.01 -1.67 -2.06
CA PHE A 486 16.53 -2.36 -3.26
C PHE A 486 17.74 -1.64 -3.89
N SER A 487 18.64 -1.17 -3.04
CA SER A 487 19.88 -0.46 -3.40
C SER A 487 21.11 -1.11 -2.79
N GLY A 488 22.29 -0.82 -3.36
CA GLY A 488 23.54 -1.31 -2.79
C GLY A 488 23.77 -0.83 -1.34
N ALA A 489 23.39 0.41 -1.04
CA ALA A 489 23.50 0.93 0.34
C ALA A 489 22.57 0.21 1.31
N ALA A 490 21.33 -0.11 0.89
CA ALA A 490 20.41 -0.90 1.69
C ALA A 490 20.95 -2.32 1.95
N ASP A 491 21.67 -2.89 0.98
CA ASP A 491 22.21 -4.25 1.06
C ASP A 491 23.43 -4.34 1.98
N THR A 492 24.38 -3.41 1.85
CA THR A 492 25.71 -3.55 2.47
C THR A 492 26.11 -2.45 3.46
N SER A 493 25.26 -1.48 3.73
CA SER A 493 25.62 -0.32 4.57
C SER A 493 24.57 0.03 5.61
N ASN A 494 23.28 -0.02 5.26
CA ASN A 494 22.19 0.36 6.16
C ASN A 494 21.74 -0.83 7.04
N GLY A 495 21.21 -0.53 8.22
CA GLY A 495 20.34 -1.45 8.93
C GLY A 495 18.94 -1.47 8.29
N GLU A 496 18.48 -2.63 7.81
CA GLU A 496 17.17 -2.80 7.15
C GLU A 496 16.53 -4.12 7.56
N ASN A 497 15.22 -4.26 7.29
CA ASN A 497 14.55 -5.55 7.22
C ASN A 497 14.11 -5.85 5.78
N LEU A 498 14.23 -7.09 5.37
CA LEU A 498 13.79 -7.60 4.07
C LEU A 498 13.08 -8.92 4.27
N LEU A 499 11.86 -9.04 3.75
CA LEU A 499 11.08 -10.26 3.78
C LEU A 499 10.91 -10.81 2.37
N LEU A 500 10.88 -12.14 2.26
CA LEU A 500 10.43 -12.88 1.09
C LEU A 500 9.30 -13.79 1.53
N MET A 501 8.14 -13.64 0.92
CA MET A 501 6.98 -14.49 1.17
C MET A 501 6.50 -15.14 -0.13
N ARG A 502 6.51 -16.48 -0.16
CA ARG A 502 5.98 -17.28 -1.28
C ARG A 502 4.59 -17.78 -0.92
N ASP A 503 3.64 -16.87 -1.14
CA ASP A 503 2.24 -17.10 -0.77
C ASP A 503 1.31 -16.26 -1.65
N ARG A 504 0.31 -16.90 -2.28
CA ARG A 504 -0.62 -16.21 -3.19
C ARG A 504 -1.52 -15.22 -2.47
N ARG A 505 -1.97 -15.49 -1.25
CA ARG A 505 -2.85 -14.59 -0.50
C ARG A 505 -2.13 -13.28 -0.18
N ILE A 506 -0.88 -13.38 0.24
CA ILE A 506 -0.03 -12.21 0.50
C ILE A 506 0.24 -11.46 -0.79
N ALA A 507 0.59 -12.18 -1.88
CA ALA A 507 0.83 -11.59 -3.19
C ALA A 507 -0.41 -10.84 -3.72
N VAL A 508 -1.61 -11.39 -3.57
CA VAL A 508 -2.87 -10.73 -3.93
C VAL A 508 -3.10 -9.46 -3.11
N SER A 509 -2.82 -9.45 -1.80
CA SER A 509 -2.96 -8.24 -0.98
C SER A 509 -2.05 -7.11 -1.44
N TYR A 510 -0.79 -7.41 -1.76
CA TYR A 510 0.17 -6.43 -2.29
C TYR A 510 -0.16 -6.01 -3.74
N MET A 511 -0.65 -6.94 -4.57
CA MET A 511 -1.11 -6.62 -5.92
C MET A 511 -2.28 -5.62 -5.89
N ILE A 512 -3.26 -5.82 -5.00
CA ILE A 512 -4.39 -4.89 -4.87
C ILE A 512 -3.90 -3.51 -4.40
N GLU A 513 -2.94 -3.46 -3.47
CA GLU A 513 -2.33 -2.20 -3.05
C GLU A 513 -1.64 -1.48 -4.22
N ALA A 514 -0.86 -2.20 -5.04
CA ALA A 514 -0.23 -1.64 -6.23
C ALA A 514 -1.28 -1.12 -7.23
N VAL A 515 -2.31 -1.90 -7.52
CA VAL A 515 -3.41 -1.52 -8.44
C VAL A 515 -4.16 -0.29 -7.93
N ARG A 516 -4.46 -0.24 -6.62
CA ARG A 516 -5.10 0.92 -5.99
C ARG A 516 -4.32 2.21 -6.20
N ILE A 517 -3.02 2.14 -5.98
CA ILE A 517 -2.12 3.28 -6.13
C ILE A 517 -2.02 3.67 -7.61
N PHE A 518 -1.81 2.68 -8.49
CA PHE A 518 -1.70 2.91 -9.92
C PHE A 518 -2.95 3.57 -10.49
N ASP A 519 -4.14 3.06 -10.19
CA ASP A 519 -5.43 3.62 -10.65
C ASP A 519 -5.68 5.05 -10.13
N HIS A 520 -5.24 5.33 -8.91
CA HIS A 520 -5.34 6.69 -8.37
C HIS A 520 -4.52 7.67 -9.21
N TYR A 521 -3.25 7.33 -9.50
CA TYR A 521 -2.36 8.21 -10.26
C TYR A 521 -2.76 8.30 -11.73
N GLU A 522 -3.16 7.20 -12.36
CA GLU A 522 -3.70 7.22 -13.73
C GLU A 522 -4.88 8.19 -13.84
N PHE A 523 -5.83 8.12 -12.91
CA PHE A 523 -6.97 9.04 -12.89
C PHE A 523 -6.54 10.51 -12.73
N ARG A 524 -5.54 10.78 -11.89
CA ARG A 524 -5.00 12.14 -11.69
C ARG A 524 -4.31 12.67 -12.94
N ILE A 525 -3.60 11.85 -13.69
CA ILE A 525 -3.01 12.22 -14.99
C ILE A 525 -4.12 12.61 -15.95
N VAL A 526 -5.15 11.78 -16.10
CA VAL A 526 -6.29 12.05 -16.97
C VAL A 526 -7.01 13.36 -16.59
N GLN A 527 -7.17 13.63 -15.29
CA GLN A 527 -7.72 14.91 -14.81
C GLN A 527 -6.86 16.10 -15.20
N ALA A 528 -5.53 15.98 -15.06
CA ALA A 528 -4.60 17.06 -15.40
C ALA A 528 -4.62 17.37 -16.89
N ASP A 529 -4.61 16.34 -17.73
CA ASP A 529 -4.67 16.47 -19.19
C ASP A 529 -6.01 17.11 -19.64
N ALA A 530 -7.13 16.70 -19.05
CA ALA A 530 -8.43 17.28 -19.33
C ALA A 530 -8.49 18.76 -18.93
N LYS A 531 -7.97 19.13 -17.77
CA LYS A 531 -7.88 20.52 -17.30
C LYS A 531 -7.01 21.36 -18.24
N GLN A 532 -5.86 20.85 -18.67
CA GLN A 532 -5.00 21.53 -19.65
C GLN A 532 -5.71 21.72 -20.99
N ALA A 533 -6.46 20.73 -21.43
CA ALA A 533 -7.25 20.79 -22.66
C ALA A 533 -8.57 21.58 -22.51
N LYS A 534 -8.86 22.15 -21.32
CA LYS A 534 -10.12 22.84 -20.98
C LYS A 534 -11.36 21.95 -21.26
N LYS A 535 -11.24 20.64 -21.01
CA LYS A 535 -12.32 19.66 -21.19
C LYS A 535 -12.83 19.19 -19.83
N THR A 536 -14.13 19.01 -19.70
CA THR A 536 -14.73 18.37 -18.52
C THR A 536 -14.64 16.86 -18.67
N LEU A 537 -14.12 16.17 -17.64
CA LEU A 537 -14.16 14.71 -17.60
C LEU A 537 -15.58 14.24 -17.32
N GLN A 538 -16.04 13.33 -18.15
CA GLN A 538 -17.37 12.73 -18.06
C GLN A 538 -17.35 11.30 -18.57
N LEU A 539 -18.37 10.52 -18.22
CA LEU A 539 -18.57 9.19 -18.76
C LEU A 539 -18.91 9.26 -20.24
N LYS A 540 -18.40 8.28 -21.01
CA LYS A 540 -18.75 8.15 -22.42
C LYS A 540 -20.13 7.53 -22.57
N LYS A 541 -20.98 8.19 -23.36
CA LYS A 541 -22.24 7.62 -23.84
C LYS A 541 -21.96 6.63 -24.99
N PRO A 542 -22.93 5.78 -25.37
CA PRO A 542 -22.80 4.92 -26.54
C PRO A 542 -22.46 5.72 -27.81
N PRO A 543 -21.69 5.16 -28.76
CA PRO A 543 -21.41 5.79 -30.04
C PRO A 543 -22.71 6.14 -30.76
N ARG A 544 -22.84 7.38 -31.23
CA ARG A 544 -23.98 7.86 -32.02
C ARG A 544 -23.61 8.10 -33.50
N LYS A 545 -22.30 8.13 -33.79
CA LYS A 545 -21.75 8.34 -35.12
C LYS A 545 -20.73 7.23 -35.43
N PRO A 546 -20.57 6.86 -36.72
CA PRO A 546 -19.64 5.78 -37.12
C PRO A 546 -18.20 5.99 -36.70
N ALA A 547 -17.75 7.21 -36.49
CA ALA A 547 -16.37 7.53 -36.04
C ALA A 547 -16.20 7.50 -34.53
N GLU A 548 -17.25 7.40 -33.75
CA GLU A 548 -17.17 7.33 -32.30
C GLU A 548 -16.88 5.91 -31.85
N LYS A 549 -16.04 5.76 -30.81
CA LYS A 549 -15.70 4.48 -30.21
C LYS A 549 -16.38 4.32 -28.87
N ALA A 550 -16.91 3.12 -28.62
CA ALA A 550 -17.39 2.75 -27.28
C ALA A 550 -16.27 2.89 -26.24
N TRP A 551 -16.64 3.11 -24.97
CA TRP A 551 -15.66 3.33 -23.91
C TRP A 551 -14.68 2.14 -23.74
N PHE A 552 -15.16 0.93 -23.99
CA PHE A 552 -14.42 -0.33 -23.81
C PHE A 552 -13.61 -0.75 -25.04
N GLU A 553 -13.70 -0.05 -26.15
CA GLU A 553 -13.11 -0.52 -27.43
C GLU A 553 -11.60 -0.79 -27.30
N GLU A 554 -10.88 0.07 -26.58
CA GLU A 554 -9.45 -0.09 -26.35
C GLU A 554 -9.10 -1.33 -25.51
N ASP A 555 -10.02 -1.75 -24.63
CA ASP A 555 -9.82 -2.94 -23.77
C ASP A 555 -9.94 -4.27 -24.54
N TYR A 556 -10.27 -4.20 -25.83
CA TYR A 556 -10.38 -5.35 -26.76
C TYR A 556 -9.45 -5.29 -27.96
N VAL A 557 -8.69 -4.19 -28.12
CA VAL A 557 -7.75 -4.04 -29.26
C VAL A 557 -6.31 -3.75 -28.81
N ASN A 558 -6.12 -3.14 -27.66
CA ASN A 558 -4.80 -2.88 -27.11
C ASN A 558 -4.33 -4.09 -26.27
N ALA A 559 -3.24 -4.73 -26.64
CA ALA A 559 -2.75 -5.96 -26.03
C ALA A 559 -2.60 -5.84 -24.50
N ARG A 560 -2.10 -4.70 -24.00
CA ARG A 560 -1.91 -4.48 -22.55
C ARG A 560 -3.25 -4.32 -21.82
N LYS A 561 -4.21 -3.60 -22.41
CA LYS A 561 -5.55 -3.44 -21.82
C LYS A 561 -6.35 -4.75 -21.87
N ILE A 562 -6.16 -5.56 -22.91
CA ILE A 562 -6.69 -6.93 -22.97
C ILE A 562 -6.14 -7.72 -21.78
N ARG A 563 -4.82 -7.65 -21.57
CA ARG A 563 -4.17 -8.36 -20.45
C ARG A 563 -4.64 -7.85 -19.09
N ASP A 564 -4.79 -6.52 -18.89
CA ASP A 564 -5.34 -5.94 -17.67
C ASP A 564 -6.75 -6.49 -17.37
N ARG A 565 -7.63 -6.54 -18.38
CA ARG A 565 -8.98 -7.06 -18.25
C ARG A 565 -9.01 -8.56 -17.89
N GLU A 566 -8.12 -9.36 -18.47
CA GLU A 566 -8.10 -10.81 -18.32
C GLU A 566 -7.40 -11.30 -17.06
N LEU A 567 -6.34 -10.61 -16.63
CA LEU A 567 -5.47 -11.06 -15.55
C LEU A 567 -6.19 -11.17 -14.19
N PHE A 568 -7.14 -10.28 -13.93
CA PHE A 568 -7.84 -10.21 -12.64
C PHE A 568 -9.19 -10.95 -12.64
N SER A 569 -9.72 -11.34 -13.81
CA SER A 569 -11.05 -11.94 -13.96
C SER A 569 -11.09 -13.46 -13.76
#